data_e4f157e58772d57dca430743dda39801
#
_entry.id   e4f157e58772d57dca430743dda39801
#
_cell.length_a   1.000
_cell.length_b   1.000
_cell.length_c   1.000
_cell.angle_alpha   90.00
_cell.angle_beta   90.00
_cell.angle_gamma   90.00
#
_symmetry.space_group_name_H-M   'P 1'
#
loop_
_entity.id
_entity.type
_entity.pdbx_description
1 polymer ?
#
loop_
_entity_poly.entity_id
_entity_poly.type
_entity_poly.pdbx_seq_one_letter_code
_entity_poly.pdbx_strand_id
1 'polypeptide(L)' 'MWIQVEDVHNRKSCINLDYISCINPNENSVDIVFSDGAVAQIKPTFIGAGGRELSTYTRLCNLLTKPDSNFC' A
#
# COMPACT_ATOMS: atom_id res chain seq x y z
N MET A 1 3.71 0.45 12.70
CA MET A 1 4.80 -0.04 11.83
C MET A 1 4.93 0.83 10.59
N TRP A 2 6.13 1.31 10.33
CA TRP A 2 6.42 2.15 9.17
C TRP A 2 7.00 1.29 8.06
N ILE A 3 6.56 1.52 6.82
CA ILE A 3 7.16 0.88 5.66
C ILE A 3 7.46 1.93 4.59
N GLN A 4 8.42 1.62 3.72
CA GLN A 4 8.73 2.45 2.57
C GLN A 4 7.94 1.96 1.37
N VAL A 5 7.33 2.91 0.66
CA VAL A 5 6.58 2.64 -0.57
C VAL A 5 6.99 3.65 -1.63
N GLU A 6 6.67 3.35 -2.89
CA GLU A 6 6.90 4.26 -3.99
C GLU A 6 5.54 4.71 -4.53
N ASP A 7 5.36 6.01 -4.65
CA ASP A 7 4.09 6.54 -5.14
C ASP A 7 4.05 6.53 -6.67
N VAL A 8 2.89 6.93 -7.23
CA VAL A 8 2.69 6.90 -8.68
C VAL A 8 3.57 7.91 -9.44
N HIS A 9 4.21 8.82 -8.73
CA HIS A 9 5.13 9.81 -9.30
C HIS A 9 6.59 9.42 -9.13
N ASN A 10 6.88 8.17 -8.82
CA ASN A 10 8.23 7.63 -8.61
C ASN A 10 8.96 8.23 -7.41
N ARG A 11 8.21 8.70 -6.43
CA ARG A 11 8.76 9.22 -5.18
C ARG A 11 8.67 8.15 -4.10
N LYS A 12 9.75 8.01 -3.34
CA LYS A 12 9.75 7.12 -2.19
C LYS A 12 9.25 7.86 -0.97
N SER A 13 8.38 7.20 -0.22
CA SER A 13 7.85 7.76 1.02
C SER A 13 7.64 6.65 2.03
N CYS A 14 7.48 7.03 3.30
CA CYS A 14 7.18 6.09 4.37
C CYS A 14 5.76 6.29 4.82
N ILE A 15 5.05 5.20 5.05
CA ILE A 15 3.69 5.23 5.57
C ILE A 15 3.63 4.40 6.85
N ASN A 16 2.74 4.81 7.75
CA ASN A 16 2.52 4.07 8.98
C ASN A 16 1.26 3.22 8.81
N LEU A 17 1.45 1.90 8.86
CA LEU A 17 0.35 0.96 8.66
C LEU A 17 -0.72 1.08 9.74
N ASP A 18 -0.37 1.57 10.93
CA ASP A 18 -1.32 1.71 12.02
C ASP A 18 -2.39 2.76 11.77
N TYR A 19 -2.13 3.67 10.83
CA TYR A 19 -3.06 4.74 10.50
C TYR A 19 -3.86 4.49 9.23
N ILE A 20 -3.75 3.31 8.65
CA ILE A 20 -4.50 2.99 7.44
C ILE A 20 -5.94 2.64 7.81
N SER A 21 -6.87 3.35 7.17
CA SER A 21 -8.30 3.09 7.31
C SER A 21 -8.83 2.19 6.20
N CYS A 22 -8.35 2.40 4.98
CA CYS A 22 -8.92 1.75 3.80
C CYS A 22 -7.85 1.61 2.72
N ILE A 23 -7.89 0.50 1.98
CA ILE A 23 -7.00 0.27 0.84
C ILE A 23 -7.87 -0.10 -0.37
N ASN A 24 -7.75 0.70 -1.44
CA ASN A 24 -8.52 0.48 -2.66
C ASN A 24 -7.57 0.19 -3.82
N PRO A 25 -7.47 -1.07 -4.26
CA PRO A 25 -6.67 -1.38 -5.44
C PRO A 25 -7.39 -0.91 -6.70
N ASN A 26 -6.67 -0.15 -7.53
CA ASN A 26 -7.14 0.30 -8.82
C ASN A 26 -6.26 -0.29 -9.92
N GLU A 27 -6.63 -0.05 -11.17
CA GLU A 27 -5.87 -0.57 -12.29
C GLU A 27 -4.43 -0.05 -12.32
N ASN A 28 -4.24 1.22 -12.03
CA ASN A 28 -2.94 1.89 -12.15
C ASN A 28 -2.36 2.38 -10.83
N SER A 29 -3.03 2.09 -9.72
CA SER A 29 -2.57 2.54 -8.41
C SER A 29 -3.21 1.72 -7.31
N VAL A 30 -2.64 1.85 -6.11
CA VAL A 30 -3.28 1.39 -4.88
C VAL A 30 -3.51 2.64 -4.05
N ASP A 31 -4.75 2.97 -3.79
CA ASP A 31 -5.11 4.16 -3.03
C ASP A 31 -5.23 3.78 -1.57
N ILE A 32 -4.47 4.46 -0.73
CA ILE A 32 -4.46 4.22 0.70
C ILE A 32 -5.11 5.42 1.38
N VAL A 33 -6.18 5.16 2.11
CA VAL A 33 -6.86 6.19 2.89
C VAL A 33 -6.45 6.03 4.35
N PHE A 34 -5.96 7.11 4.93
CA PHE A 34 -5.54 7.13 6.33
C PHE A 34 -6.68 7.59 7.22
N SER A 35 -6.55 7.31 8.51
CA SER A 35 -7.60 7.61 9.48
C SER A 35 -7.89 9.11 9.62
N ASP A 36 -6.95 9.98 9.24
CA ASP A 36 -7.16 11.43 9.23
C ASP A 36 -7.79 11.95 7.93
N GLY A 37 -8.13 11.05 7.01
CA GLY A 37 -8.73 11.41 5.73
C GLY A 37 -7.74 11.65 4.60
N ALA A 38 -6.45 11.64 4.87
CA ALA A 38 -5.44 11.78 3.83
C ALA A 38 -5.45 10.56 2.90
N VAL A 39 -5.13 10.77 1.63
CA VAL A 39 -5.08 9.70 0.63
C VAL A 39 -3.69 9.70 -0.01
N ALA A 40 -3.10 8.51 -0.13
CA ALA A 40 -1.86 8.32 -0.85
C ALA A 40 -2.10 7.38 -2.01
N GLN A 41 -1.56 7.73 -3.19
CA GLN A 41 -1.61 6.88 -4.37
C GLN A 41 -0.27 6.22 -4.58
N ILE A 42 -0.23 4.91 -4.44
CA ILE A 42 1.00 4.11 -4.46
C ILE A 42 1.02 3.29 -5.74
N LYS A 43 2.21 2.99 -6.25
CA LYS A 43 2.33 2.10 -7.41
C LYS A 43 1.70 0.75 -7.11
N PRO A 44 0.99 0.16 -8.08
CA PRO A 44 0.30 -1.12 -7.86
C PRO A 44 1.25 -2.30 -7.70
N THR A 45 2.49 -2.15 -8.15
CA THR A 45 3.51 -3.19 -8.03
C THR A 45 4.82 -2.58 -7.53
N PHE A 46 5.68 -3.44 -7.02
CA PHE A 46 7.03 -3.05 -6.59
C PHE A 46 8.00 -4.19 -6.91
N ILE A 47 9.29 -3.86 -6.95
CA ILE A 47 10.31 -4.87 -7.22
C ILE A 47 10.78 -5.41 -5.88
N GLY A 48 10.55 -6.70 -5.67
CA GLY A 48 10.96 -7.38 -4.46
C GLY A 48 12.33 -8.04 -4.59
N ALA A 49 12.67 -8.85 -3.61
CA ALA A 49 13.91 -9.62 -3.62
C ALA A 49 13.97 -10.50 -4.86
N GLY A 50 15.14 -10.59 -5.49
CA GLY A 50 15.33 -11.38 -6.70
C GLY A 50 14.83 -10.71 -7.97
N GLY A 51 14.47 -9.42 -7.91
CA GLY A 51 14.03 -8.66 -9.08
C GLY A 51 12.62 -8.97 -9.54
N ARG A 52 11.81 -9.62 -8.72
CA ARG A 52 10.44 -9.97 -9.10
C ARG A 52 9.51 -8.78 -8.88
N GLU A 53 8.57 -8.61 -9.82
CA GLU A 53 7.49 -7.65 -9.65
C GLU A 53 6.41 -8.26 -8.77
N LEU A 54 6.08 -7.59 -7.68
CA LEU A 54 5.13 -8.09 -6.70
C LEU A 54 3.99 -7.08 -6.54
N SER A 55 2.84 -7.60 -6.09
CA SER A 55 1.66 -6.77 -5.86
C SER A 55 1.78 -5.99 -4.57
N THR A 56 1.67 -4.67 -4.66
CA THR A 56 1.65 -3.79 -3.49
C THR A 56 0.45 -4.08 -2.59
N TYR A 57 -0.71 -4.32 -3.19
CA TYR A 57 -1.91 -4.62 -2.41
C TYR A 57 -1.74 -5.89 -1.59
N THR A 58 -1.20 -6.95 -2.21
CA THR A 58 -0.96 -8.20 -1.50
C THR A 58 0.03 -8.02 -0.35
N ARG A 59 1.10 -7.25 -0.58
CA ARG A 59 2.07 -6.95 0.47
C ARG A 59 1.42 -6.25 1.66
N LEU A 60 0.60 -5.24 1.39
CA LEU A 60 -0.06 -4.48 2.45
C LEU A 60 -1.05 -5.35 3.22
N CYS A 61 -1.81 -6.17 2.53
CA CYS A 61 -2.75 -7.09 3.19
C CYS A 61 -2.03 -8.07 4.11
N ASN A 62 -0.90 -8.61 3.66
CA ASN A 62 -0.11 -9.54 4.46
C ASN A 62 0.48 -8.86 5.69
N LEU A 63 0.96 -7.63 5.54
CA LEU A 63 1.54 -6.89 6.66
C LEU A 63 0.50 -6.49 7.70
N LEU A 64 -0.71 -6.16 7.25
CA LEU A 64 -1.79 -5.79 8.14
C LEU A 64 -2.44 -6.99 8.81
N THR A 65 -2.18 -8.18 8.32
CA THR A 65 -2.64 -9.44 8.91
C THR A 65 -4.15 -9.49 9.18
N LYS A 66 -4.94 -8.81 8.36
CA LYS A 66 -6.40 -8.87 8.48
C LYS A 66 -6.92 -10.03 7.65
N PRO A 67 -7.60 -10.99 8.29
CA PRO A 67 -7.92 -12.25 7.62
C PRO A 67 -8.92 -12.15 6.49
N ASP A 68 -9.81 -11.20 6.52
CA ASP A 68 -10.84 -11.05 5.49
C ASP A 68 -10.58 -9.89 4.55
N SER A 69 -9.46 -9.26 4.65
CA SER A 69 -9.00 -8.18 3.76
C SER A 69 -10.05 -7.10 3.49
N ASN A 70 -10.95 -6.90 4.43
CA ASN A 70 -12.05 -5.97 4.27
C ASN A 70 -11.64 -4.63 4.86
N PHE A 71 -10.89 -3.84 4.06
CA PHE A 71 -10.29 -2.61 4.54
C PHE A 71 -11.16 -1.38 4.32
N CYS A 72 -12.34 -1.56 3.82
CA CYS A 72 -13.28 -0.45 3.67
C CYS A 72 -14.61 -0.76 4.28
#